data_4bee373aa05c8ab259a7488453864960
#
_entry.id   4bee373aa05c8ab259a7488453864960
#
_cell.length_a   1.000
_cell.length_b   1.000
_cell.length_c   1.000
_cell.angle_alpha   90.00
_cell.angle_beta   90.00
_cell.angle_gamma   90.00
#
_symmetry.space_group_name_H-M   'P 1'
#
loop_
_entity.id
_entity.type
_entity.pdbx_description
1 polymer ?
#
loop_
_entity_poly.entity_id
_entity_poly.type
_entity_poly.pdbx_seq_one_letter_code
_entity_poly.pdbx_strand_id
1 'polypeptide(L)'
;MTFIQEKTDEQIMGAHVKEYGVEFCTFAPGAERISLIGEFSDWNEIPMNKAYDGNFYTCTVPDALEGQMYKYKIYYKGGCTDHCDPYGYGMELRPNSASIIRDLKKYKFSDSKWIEKRNNMIDKPLNIYEVHLGSWKTNEEDENGWYTYSEIADELI
;
A
#
# COMPACT_ATOMS: atom_id res chain seq x y z
N MET A 1 8.05 19.29 27.14
CA MET A 1 7.78 19.58 25.73
C MET A 1 8.07 18.29 24.97
N THR A 2 7.03 17.52 24.65
CA THR A 2 7.18 16.26 23.91
C THR A 2 7.24 16.65 22.44
N PHE A 3 8.38 16.42 21.79
CA PHE A 3 8.50 16.57 20.35
C PHE A 3 7.59 15.52 19.71
N ILE A 4 6.45 15.96 19.20
CA ILE A 4 5.64 15.16 18.25
C ILE A 4 6.49 15.13 16.99
N GLN A 5 7.13 14.01 16.73
CA GLN A 5 7.79 13.76 15.47
C GLN A 5 6.69 13.77 14.42
N GLU A 6 6.67 14.77 13.54
CA GLU A 6 5.72 14.84 12.44
C GLU A 6 5.93 13.59 11.58
N LYS A 7 4.93 12.71 11.60
CA LYS A 7 4.92 11.53 10.73
C LYS A 7 4.64 12.02 9.30
N THR A 8 5.34 11.45 8.35
CA THR A 8 5.03 11.67 6.93
C THR A 8 3.69 11.02 6.57
N ASP A 9 3.05 11.49 5.51
CA ASP A 9 1.78 10.91 5.02
C ASP A 9 1.87 9.41 4.77
N GLU A 10 3.01 8.92 4.27
CA GLU A 10 3.31 7.51 4.07
C GLU A 10 3.38 6.71 5.38
N GLN A 11 3.66 7.35 6.51
CA GLN A 11 3.70 6.71 7.83
C GLN A 11 2.33 6.65 8.50
N ILE A 12 1.35 7.39 7.97
CA ILE A 12 0.02 7.54 8.55
C ILE A 12 -1.02 6.85 7.66
N MET A 13 -1.00 7.11 6.34
CA MET A 13 -2.04 6.66 5.42
C MET A 13 -1.78 5.24 4.90
N GLY A 14 -2.87 4.55 4.54
CA GLY A 14 -2.83 3.16 4.13
C GLY A 14 -3.17 2.18 5.26
N ALA A 15 -2.84 0.91 5.03
CA ALA A 15 -3.02 -0.17 5.99
C ALA A 15 -1.67 -0.55 6.62
N HIS A 16 -1.55 -0.41 7.94
CA HIS A 16 -0.31 -0.65 8.69
C HIS A 16 -0.47 -1.82 9.65
N VAL A 17 0.27 -2.90 9.40
CA VAL A 17 0.30 -4.06 10.29
C VAL A 17 1.03 -3.72 11.60
N LYS A 18 0.39 -4.01 12.72
CA LYS A 18 0.87 -3.83 14.10
C LYS A 18 0.75 -5.14 14.88
N GLU A 19 1.34 -5.19 16.06
CA GLU A 19 1.22 -6.35 16.96
C GLU A 19 -0.22 -6.61 17.43
N TYR A 20 -1.06 -5.57 17.48
CA TYR A 20 -2.44 -5.61 17.94
C TYR A 20 -3.49 -5.60 16.82
N GLY A 21 -3.10 -5.82 15.56
CA GLY A 21 -3.98 -5.83 14.39
C GLY A 21 -3.51 -4.92 13.28
N VAL A 22 -4.42 -4.42 12.47
CA VAL A 22 -4.10 -3.51 11.35
C VAL A 22 -4.75 -2.15 11.58
N GLU A 23 -3.95 -1.09 11.50
CA GLU A 23 -4.41 0.30 11.49
C GLU A 23 -4.66 0.74 10.05
N PHE A 24 -5.83 1.30 9.80
CA PHE A 24 -6.22 1.86 8.51
C PHE A 24 -6.39 3.37 8.64
N CYS A 25 -5.85 4.10 7.69
CA CYS A 25 -6.00 5.55 7.61
C CYS A 25 -6.14 6.00 6.16
N THR A 26 -7.10 6.89 5.90
CA THR A 26 -7.27 7.52 4.59
C THR A 26 -7.63 8.98 4.71
N PHE A 27 -7.29 9.77 3.68
CA PHE A 27 -7.61 11.19 3.58
C PHE A 27 -8.80 11.39 2.64
N ALA A 28 -9.90 11.95 3.16
CA ALA A 28 -11.11 12.18 2.37
C ALA A 28 -11.92 13.38 2.90
N PRO A 29 -11.47 14.61 2.66
CA PRO A 29 -12.06 15.82 3.24
C PRO A 29 -13.49 16.07 2.79
N GLY A 30 -13.91 15.55 1.61
CA GLY A 30 -15.26 15.68 1.09
C GLY A 30 -16.23 14.58 1.53
N ALA A 31 -15.80 13.59 2.30
CA ALA A 31 -16.65 12.50 2.75
C ALA A 31 -17.50 12.92 3.98
N GLU A 32 -18.76 12.54 3.96
CA GLU A 32 -19.65 12.69 5.15
C GLU A 32 -19.28 11.67 6.23
N ARG A 33 -19.07 10.41 5.80
CA ARG A 33 -18.56 9.31 6.63
C ARG A 33 -17.86 8.27 5.75
N ILE A 34 -17.01 7.45 6.36
CA ILE A 34 -16.36 6.31 5.72
C ILE A 34 -16.54 5.07 6.58
N SER A 35 -16.78 3.95 5.93
CA SER A 35 -16.71 2.63 6.53
C SER A 35 -15.60 1.83 5.83
N LEU A 36 -14.86 1.05 6.60
CA LEU A 36 -13.95 0.03 6.10
C LEU A 36 -14.74 -1.24 5.86
N ILE A 37 -14.53 -1.91 4.74
CA ILE A 37 -15.09 -3.23 4.40
C ILE A 37 -13.96 -4.15 3.93
N GLY A 38 -14.01 -5.41 4.29
CA GLY A 38 -12.98 -6.36 3.88
C GLY A 38 -13.24 -7.78 4.35
N GLU A 39 -12.37 -8.70 3.98
CA GLU A 39 -12.48 -10.12 4.33
C GLU A 39 -12.49 -10.36 5.85
N PHE A 40 -11.81 -9.53 6.62
CA PHE A 40 -11.78 -9.60 8.09
C PHE A 40 -13.14 -9.28 8.75
N SER A 41 -14.11 -8.78 8.00
CA SER A 41 -15.46 -8.45 8.48
C SER A 41 -16.56 -9.11 7.63
N ASP A 42 -16.23 -10.12 6.82
CA ASP A 42 -17.13 -10.69 5.81
C ASP A 42 -17.76 -9.59 4.92
N TRP A 43 -16.98 -8.57 4.58
CA TRP A 43 -17.38 -7.38 3.83
C TRP A 43 -18.48 -6.54 4.49
N ASN A 44 -18.75 -6.76 5.78
CA ASN A 44 -19.62 -5.88 6.55
C ASN A 44 -18.90 -4.57 6.91
N GLU A 45 -19.68 -3.51 7.07
CA GLU A 45 -19.14 -2.18 7.34
C GLU A 45 -18.61 -2.05 8.77
N ILE A 46 -17.36 -1.61 8.88
CA ILE A 46 -16.75 -1.14 10.14
C ILE A 46 -16.65 0.38 10.05
N PRO A 47 -17.41 1.15 10.86
CA PRO A 47 -17.33 2.61 10.82
C PRO A 47 -15.91 3.11 11.14
N MET A 48 -15.43 4.07 10.38
CA MET A 48 -14.17 4.75 10.65
C MET A 48 -14.40 6.06 11.42
N ASN A 49 -13.45 6.39 12.28
CA ASN A 49 -13.49 7.62 13.08
C ASN A 49 -12.77 8.76 12.36
N LYS A 50 -13.37 9.96 12.42
CA LYS A 50 -12.66 11.17 12.00
C LYS A 50 -11.48 11.44 12.94
N ALA A 51 -10.34 11.74 12.38
CA ALA A 51 -9.09 11.99 13.11
C ALA A 51 -8.43 13.28 12.62
N TYR A 52 -7.48 13.75 13.39
CA TYR A 52 -6.71 14.97 13.15
C TYR A 52 -7.61 16.19 12.98
N ASP A 53 -7.57 16.83 11.84
CA ASP A 53 -8.35 18.03 11.47
C ASP A 53 -9.77 17.71 10.93
N GLY A 54 -10.18 16.42 11.01
CA GLY A 54 -11.47 15.96 10.50
C GLY A 54 -11.49 15.57 9.03
N ASN A 55 -10.35 15.67 8.34
CA ASN A 55 -10.19 15.27 6.93
C ASN A 55 -9.67 13.83 6.79
N PHE A 56 -9.15 13.26 7.86
CA PHE A 56 -8.68 11.88 7.93
C PHE A 56 -9.71 10.98 8.57
N TYR A 57 -9.71 9.72 8.15
CA TYR A 57 -10.54 8.67 8.72
C TYR A 57 -9.67 7.51 9.11
N THR A 58 -9.83 7.02 10.35
CA THR A 58 -9.01 5.95 10.92
C THR A 58 -9.85 4.88 11.57
N CYS A 59 -9.40 3.64 11.49
CA CYS A 59 -9.88 2.58 12.36
C CYS A 59 -8.78 1.52 12.58
N THR A 60 -8.91 0.75 13.66
CA THR A 60 -8.04 -0.39 13.97
C THR A 60 -8.89 -1.66 13.98
N VAL A 61 -8.45 -2.68 13.27
CA VAL A 61 -9.11 -3.99 13.22
C VAL A 61 -8.15 -5.04 13.79
N PRO A 62 -8.43 -5.52 15.02
CA PRO A 62 -7.53 -6.46 15.71
C PRO A 62 -7.32 -7.78 14.98
N ASP A 63 -8.36 -8.29 14.32
CA ASP A 63 -8.36 -9.60 13.66
C ASP A 63 -7.99 -9.53 12.17
N ALA A 64 -7.68 -8.34 11.65
CA ALA A 64 -7.23 -8.20 10.28
C ALA A 64 -5.79 -8.72 10.12
N LEU A 65 -5.55 -9.43 9.03
CA LEU A 65 -4.28 -10.09 8.73
C LEU A 65 -3.70 -9.61 7.39
N GLU A 66 -2.38 -9.72 7.27
CA GLU A 66 -1.71 -9.55 5.99
C GLU A 66 -2.26 -10.51 4.94
N GLY A 67 -2.42 -10.01 3.72
CA GLY A 67 -2.95 -10.75 2.57
C GLY A 67 -4.45 -10.56 2.36
N GLN A 68 -5.20 -10.14 3.38
CA GLN A 68 -6.63 -9.91 3.25
C GLN A 68 -6.94 -8.68 2.41
N MET A 69 -8.06 -8.76 1.71
CA MET A 69 -8.58 -7.70 0.84
C MET A 69 -9.50 -6.75 1.58
N TYR A 70 -9.44 -5.47 1.17
CA TYR A 70 -10.30 -4.43 1.75
C TYR A 70 -10.61 -3.31 0.76
N LYS A 71 -11.66 -2.54 1.07
CA LYS A 71 -12.04 -1.27 0.41
C LYS A 71 -12.52 -0.27 1.43
N TYR A 72 -12.60 1.00 1.02
CA TYR A 72 -13.30 2.04 1.73
C TYR A 72 -14.65 2.29 1.08
N LYS A 73 -15.73 2.20 1.87
CA LYS A 73 -17.07 2.62 1.47
C LYS A 73 -17.25 4.08 1.86
N ILE A 74 -17.25 4.94 0.88
CA ILE A 74 -17.25 6.39 1.06
C ILE A 74 -18.65 6.92 0.83
N TYR A 75 -19.18 7.64 1.81
CA TYR A 75 -20.48 8.27 1.77
C TYR A 75 -20.33 9.77 1.53
N TYR A 76 -21.07 10.28 0.59
CA TYR A 76 -21.11 11.68 0.19
C TYR A 76 -22.54 12.12 -0.09
N LYS A 77 -22.78 13.44 -0.23
CA LYS A 77 -24.10 13.98 -0.55
C LYS A 77 -24.63 13.36 -1.85
N GLY A 78 -25.64 12.50 -1.70
CA GLY A 78 -26.30 11.86 -2.83
C GLY A 78 -25.96 10.40 -3.08
N GLY A 79 -25.10 9.77 -2.27
CA GLY A 79 -24.83 8.35 -2.42
C GLY A 79 -23.62 7.80 -1.66
N CYS A 80 -23.23 6.60 -2.05
CA CYS A 80 -21.99 6.00 -1.57
C CYS A 80 -21.31 5.23 -2.70
N THR A 81 -20.01 4.99 -2.54
CA THR A 81 -19.21 4.23 -3.50
C THR A 81 -18.08 3.49 -2.78
N ASP A 82 -17.71 2.33 -3.31
CA ASP A 82 -16.62 1.54 -2.79
C ASP A 82 -15.35 1.88 -3.60
N HIS A 83 -14.30 2.27 -2.87
CA HIS A 83 -12.99 2.60 -3.44
C HIS A 83 -11.89 1.72 -2.87
N CYS A 84 -10.88 1.42 -3.70
CA CYS A 84 -9.60 0.95 -3.21
C CYS A 84 -8.92 2.03 -2.37
N ASP A 85 -7.97 1.62 -1.58
CA ASP A 85 -7.11 2.53 -0.83
C ASP A 85 -6.10 3.20 -1.78
N PRO A 86 -6.12 4.52 -1.93
CA PRO A 86 -5.13 5.22 -2.77
C PRO A 86 -3.70 5.13 -2.22
N TYR A 87 -3.55 4.76 -0.95
CA TYR A 87 -2.26 4.54 -0.26
C TYR A 87 -1.99 3.07 0.01
N GLY A 88 -2.76 2.15 -0.63
CA GLY A 88 -2.60 0.71 -0.47
C GLY A 88 -1.31 0.19 -1.11
N TYR A 89 -0.58 -0.64 -0.39
CA TYR A 89 0.67 -1.24 -0.85
C TYR A 89 0.48 -2.49 -1.72
N GLY A 90 -0.74 -3.01 -1.80
CA GLY A 90 -1.10 -4.15 -2.63
C GLY A 90 -2.48 -3.99 -3.23
N MET A 91 -2.68 -4.54 -4.42
CA MET A 91 -3.93 -4.46 -5.18
C MET A 91 -4.27 -5.81 -5.79
N GLU A 92 -5.56 -6.10 -5.94
CA GLU A 92 -6.02 -7.19 -6.77
C GLU A 92 -5.66 -6.97 -8.24
N LEU A 93 -5.57 -8.08 -8.98
CA LEU A 93 -5.47 -8.03 -10.44
C LEU A 93 -6.81 -7.59 -11.05
N ARG A 94 -6.74 -6.79 -12.11
CA ARG A 94 -7.91 -6.38 -12.88
C ARG A 94 -8.69 -7.61 -13.40
N PRO A 95 -10.03 -7.55 -13.46
CA PRO A 95 -10.92 -6.38 -13.33
C PRO A 95 -11.27 -5.98 -11.89
N ASN A 96 -10.88 -6.75 -10.90
CA ASN A 96 -11.12 -6.44 -9.50
C ASN A 96 -10.33 -5.20 -9.05
N SER A 97 -10.65 -4.67 -7.87
CA SER A 97 -10.09 -3.41 -7.42
C SER A 97 -9.99 -3.28 -5.89
N ALA A 98 -9.91 -4.40 -5.16
CA ALA A 98 -9.67 -4.30 -3.74
C ALA A 98 -8.18 -4.03 -3.46
N SER A 99 -7.90 -3.33 -2.39
CA SER A 99 -6.56 -3.21 -1.83
C SER A 99 -6.23 -4.45 -1.01
N ILE A 100 -4.96 -4.80 -0.92
CA ILE A 100 -4.47 -5.96 -0.16
C ILE A 100 -3.55 -5.46 0.95
N ILE A 101 -3.78 -5.92 2.18
CA ILE A 101 -2.94 -5.61 3.34
C ILE A 101 -1.55 -6.20 3.11
N ARG A 102 -0.49 -5.37 3.20
CA ARG A 102 0.90 -5.78 3.07
C ARG A 102 1.73 -5.28 4.25
N ASP A 103 2.54 -6.17 4.81
CA ASP A 103 3.52 -5.80 5.83
C ASP A 103 4.88 -5.51 5.19
N LEU A 104 5.18 -4.23 4.97
CA LEU A 104 6.44 -3.80 4.39
C LEU A 104 7.66 -4.05 5.29
N LYS A 105 7.47 -4.34 6.58
CA LYS A 105 8.56 -4.58 7.54
C LYS A 105 9.17 -5.96 7.43
N LYS A 106 8.50 -6.89 6.75
CA LYS A 106 8.99 -8.27 6.57
C LYS A 106 10.20 -8.34 5.67
N TYR A 107 10.32 -7.44 4.69
CA TYR A 107 11.46 -7.43 3.81
C TYR A 107 12.65 -6.75 4.46
N LYS A 108 13.77 -7.48 4.51
CA LYS A 108 15.04 -6.95 5.01
C LYS A 108 15.97 -6.69 3.82
N PHE A 109 16.29 -5.44 3.60
CA PHE A 109 17.27 -5.05 2.58
C PHE A 109 18.67 -5.54 2.99
N SER A 110 19.42 -6.07 2.03
CA SER A 110 20.80 -6.53 2.20
C SER A 110 21.83 -5.59 1.54
N ASP A 111 21.43 -4.37 1.27
CA ASP A 111 22.15 -3.38 0.47
C ASP A 111 22.95 -2.34 1.31
N SER A 112 23.12 -2.55 2.61
CA SER A 112 23.81 -1.61 3.51
C SER A 112 25.20 -1.21 2.99
N LYS A 113 25.98 -2.16 2.47
CA LYS A 113 27.30 -1.90 1.89
C LYS A 113 27.24 -0.98 0.66
N TRP A 114 26.17 -1.06 -0.12
CA TRP A 114 25.95 -0.18 -1.25
C TRP A 114 25.52 1.21 -0.78
N ILE A 115 24.61 1.27 0.18
CA ILE A 115 24.16 2.53 0.79
C ILE A 115 25.34 3.32 1.36
N GLU A 116 26.27 2.66 2.07
CA GLU A 116 27.47 3.28 2.63
C GLU A 116 28.43 3.81 1.55
N LYS A 117 28.53 3.12 0.42
CA LYS A 117 29.44 3.48 -0.67
C LYS A 117 28.85 4.43 -1.69
N ARG A 118 27.53 4.56 -1.76
CA ARG A 118 26.90 5.48 -2.72
C ARG A 118 27.26 6.91 -2.41
N ASN A 119 27.95 7.55 -3.34
CA ASN A 119 28.24 8.98 -3.28
C ASN A 119 27.08 9.77 -3.87
N ASN A 120 27.02 11.06 -3.54
CA ASN A 120 26.11 11.98 -4.23
C ASN A 120 26.50 11.99 -5.74
N MET A 121 25.56 11.54 -6.59
CA MET A 121 25.80 11.32 -8.02
C MET A 121 25.36 12.50 -8.88
N ILE A 122 24.98 13.64 -8.28
CA ILE A 122 24.44 14.80 -9.00
C ILE A 122 25.39 15.31 -10.08
N ASP A 123 26.71 15.24 -9.84
CA ASP A 123 27.74 15.78 -10.74
C ASP A 123 28.38 14.71 -11.65
N LYS A 124 27.78 13.50 -11.74
CA LYS A 124 28.31 12.41 -12.53
C LYS A 124 27.38 12.06 -13.70
N PRO A 125 27.93 11.63 -14.84
CA PRO A 125 27.10 11.12 -15.92
C PRO A 125 26.28 9.90 -15.46
N LEU A 126 25.02 9.87 -15.85
CA LEU A 126 24.07 8.79 -15.58
C LEU A 126 23.76 8.02 -16.87
N ASN A 127 23.80 6.70 -16.79
CA ASN A 127 23.19 5.83 -17.78
C ASN A 127 21.84 5.36 -17.25
N ILE A 128 20.76 5.65 -17.97
CA ILE A 128 19.40 5.26 -17.59
C ILE A 128 18.97 4.16 -18.57
N TYR A 129 18.61 3.00 -18.03
CA TYR A 129 17.98 1.92 -18.78
C TYR A 129 16.53 1.78 -18.31
N GLU A 130 15.59 2.18 -19.17
CA GLU A 130 14.17 2.03 -18.93
C GLU A 130 13.69 0.70 -19.49
N VAL A 131 13.02 -0.09 -18.66
CA VAL A 131 12.53 -1.41 -19.05
C VAL A 131 11.08 -1.61 -18.58
N HIS A 132 10.26 -2.18 -19.47
CA HIS A 132 8.93 -2.67 -19.13
C HIS A 132 9.02 -4.19 -18.89
N LEU A 133 9.08 -4.59 -17.62
CA LEU A 133 9.36 -5.97 -17.22
C LEU A 133 8.39 -7.00 -17.81
N GLY A 134 7.11 -6.66 -17.93
CA GLY A 134 6.09 -7.57 -18.47
C GLY A 134 6.24 -7.89 -19.97
N SER A 135 7.07 -7.15 -20.70
CA SER A 135 7.34 -7.39 -22.12
C SER A 135 8.83 -7.51 -22.48
N TRP A 136 9.72 -7.30 -21.50
CA TRP A 136 11.16 -7.39 -21.72
C TRP A 136 11.62 -8.83 -21.94
N LYS A 137 11.06 -9.78 -21.17
CA LYS A 137 11.28 -11.22 -21.30
C LYS A 137 9.99 -11.95 -20.93
N THR A 138 9.65 -12.98 -21.71
CA THR A 138 8.47 -13.81 -21.47
C THR A 138 8.85 -15.12 -20.81
N ASN A 139 8.02 -15.59 -19.87
CA ASN A 139 8.14 -16.88 -19.21
C ASN A 139 7.19 -17.88 -19.89
N GLU A 140 7.72 -18.85 -20.63
CA GLU A 140 6.92 -19.87 -21.33
C GLU A 140 6.25 -20.88 -20.37
N GLU A 141 6.69 -20.93 -19.11
CA GLU A 141 6.15 -21.83 -18.08
C GLU A 141 5.00 -21.19 -17.30
N ASP A 142 4.77 -19.87 -17.42
CA ASP A 142 3.68 -19.14 -16.76
C ASP A 142 2.51 -18.95 -17.72
N GLU A 143 1.28 -19.16 -17.21
CA GLU A 143 0.04 -19.05 -17.98
C GLU A 143 -0.13 -17.66 -18.64
N ASN A 144 0.33 -16.60 -17.99
CA ASN A 144 0.25 -15.22 -18.47
C ASN A 144 1.54 -14.80 -19.21
N GLY A 145 2.55 -15.67 -19.25
CA GLY A 145 3.84 -15.38 -19.84
C GLY A 145 4.72 -14.44 -19.01
N TRP A 146 4.45 -14.28 -17.71
CA TRP A 146 5.13 -13.30 -16.87
C TRP A 146 6.14 -13.92 -15.93
N TYR A 147 7.24 -13.21 -15.70
CA TYR A 147 8.13 -13.44 -14.58
C TYR A 147 7.67 -12.64 -13.35
N THR A 148 7.83 -13.21 -12.17
CA THR A 148 7.78 -12.42 -10.93
C THR A 148 8.97 -11.46 -10.86
N TYR A 149 8.86 -10.40 -10.06
CA TYR A 149 9.96 -9.45 -9.88
C TYR A 149 11.23 -10.12 -9.30
N SER A 150 11.06 -11.15 -8.46
CA SER A 150 12.20 -11.89 -7.91
C SER A 150 12.93 -12.72 -8.96
N GLU A 151 12.21 -13.39 -9.83
CA GLU A 151 12.80 -14.19 -10.91
C GLU A 151 13.52 -13.33 -11.94
N ILE A 152 12.94 -12.20 -12.32
CA ILE A 152 13.52 -11.34 -13.35
C ILE A 152 14.67 -10.48 -12.81
N ALA A 153 14.80 -10.31 -11.50
CA ALA A 153 15.88 -9.55 -10.89
C ALA A 153 17.26 -10.15 -11.21
N ASP A 154 17.37 -11.49 -11.20
CA ASP A 154 18.62 -12.19 -11.50
C ASP A 154 19.02 -12.06 -12.98
N GLU A 155 18.09 -11.76 -13.86
CA GLU A 155 18.33 -11.55 -15.29
C GLU A 155 18.76 -10.11 -15.63
N LEU A 156 18.51 -9.16 -14.70
CA LEU A 156 18.85 -7.74 -14.87
C LEU A 156 20.26 -7.38 -14.37
N ILE A 157 20.91 -8.29 -13.64
CA ILE A 157 22.26 -8.11 -13.10
C ILE A 157 23.26 -8.73 -14.06
#